data_fcf337469ef5f1072515da1e940bed20
#
_entry.id   fcf337469ef5f1072515da1e940bed20
#
_cell.length_a   1.000
_cell.length_b   1.000
_cell.length_c   1.000
_cell.angle_alpha   90.00
_cell.angle_beta   90.00
_cell.angle_gamma   90.00
#
_symmetry.space_group_name_H-M   'P 1'
#
loop_
_entity.id
_entity.type
_entity.pdbx_description
1 polymer ?
#
loop_
_entity_poly.entity_id
_entity_poly.type
_entity_poly.pdbx_seq_one_letter_code
_entity_poly.pdbx_strand_id
1 'polypeptide(L)'
;MREDVFAHSTGTGDKPEWLRERLKWFQSLKFGIILHWGVYSFWDCCESWPLVPDCDWSRRDEIRCWTERNKDIDWFQRDYRNLHKQFNPTGFDPDQWANLFVEAGAKYVCFTTKHHDGFCMWDTETTDYKITGEECPFHTNPNADVTKALFESCRRAGLAVSVYFSKADWHCPYYWSPEPRPMSQTANTVDDPETWEKFVQYTHRQIRELMTNYGKVDILWLDAGWVRGKEDIRMAEMVAMARELQPGLIVANRAVGDEFEDFVTPEREIPDDQLPDVWEACLPLGPDWKYVENQPLKSAAQVVEEIETANRRGGNFLLGIGPKYDGTIPDRDTEILLEIGRLRRN
;
A
#
# COMPACT_ATOMS: atom_id res chain seq x y z
N MET A 1 -19.95 0.54 -15.32
CA MET A 1 -19.88 1.98 -15.03
C MET A 1 -18.84 2.12 -13.92
N ARG A 2 -17.69 2.70 -14.21
CA ARG A 2 -16.80 3.16 -13.15
C ARG A 2 -17.48 4.40 -12.59
N GLU A 3 -18.10 4.28 -11.42
CA GLU A 3 -18.48 5.45 -10.65
C GLU A 3 -17.21 6.27 -10.42
N ASP A 4 -17.29 7.58 -10.59
CA ASP A 4 -16.20 8.51 -10.33
C ASP A 4 -15.71 8.36 -8.89
N VAL A 5 -14.75 7.46 -8.70
CA VAL A 5 -14.13 7.16 -7.39
C VAL A 5 -13.39 8.40 -6.85
N PHE A 6 -13.24 9.44 -7.68
CA PHE A 6 -12.37 10.59 -7.42
C PHE A 6 -13.09 11.89 -7.08
N ALA A 7 -14.43 11.91 -7.05
CA ALA A 7 -15.22 13.14 -6.93
C ALA A 7 -15.59 13.51 -5.47
N HIS A 8 -14.93 12.98 -4.47
CA HIS A 8 -15.23 13.30 -3.09
C HIS A 8 -14.35 14.44 -2.59
N SER A 9 -14.86 15.67 -2.66
CA SER A 9 -14.29 16.81 -1.97
C SER A 9 -14.50 16.62 -0.47
N THR A 10 -13.42 16.56 0.27
CA THR A 10 -13.44 16.48 1.76
C THR A 10 -13.76 17.84 2.40
N GLY A 11 -13.97 18.88 1.61
CA GLY A 11 -14.22 20.24 2.10
C GLY A 11 -13.03 20.82 2.84
N THR A 12 -12.25 21.66 2.18
CA THR A 12 -11.07 22.31 2.78
C THR A 12 -11.41 23.34 3.87
N GLY A 13 -12.70 23.60 4.12
CA GLY A 13 -13.16 24.76 4.93
C GLY A 13 -12.72 24.74 6.39
N ASP A 14 -12.71 23.61 7.06
CA ASP A 14 -12.63 23.51 8.52
C ASP A 14 -11.51 22.63 9.08
N LYS A 15 -10.48 22.30 8.27
CA LYS A 15 -9.33 21.53 8.81
C LYS A 15 -8.59 22.38 9.86
N PRO A 16 -8.23 21.79 11.04
CA PRO A 16 -7.49 22.51 12.07
C PRO A 16 -6.14 23.02 11.56
N GLU A 17 -5.62 24.09 12.17
CA GLU A 17 -4.41 24.77 11.71
C GLU A 17 -3.21 23.82 11.58
N TRP A 18 -3.00 22.96 12.58
CA TRP A 18 -1.91 21.97 12.55
C TRP A 18 -1.99 21.05 11.33
N LEU A 19 -3.20 20.64 10.94
CA LEU A 19 -3.40 19.77 9.78
C LEU A 19 -3.15 20.54 8.48
N ARG A 20 -3.61 21.78 8.37
CA ARG A 20 -3.30 22.64 7.20
C ARG A 20 -1.81 22.83 7.03
N GLU A 21 -1.05 23.00 8.12
CA GLU A 21 0.41 23.11 8.07
C GLU A 21 1.08 21.80 7.64
N ARG A 22 0.61 20.68 8.16
CA ARG A 22 1.10 19.36 7.75
C ARG A 22 0.80 19.08 6.29
N LEU A 23 -0.37 19.45 5.78
CA LEU A 23 -0.73 19.31 4.37
C LEU A 23 0.12 20.21 3.46
N LYS A 24 0.44 21.44 3.87
CA LYS A 24 1.42 22.29 3.15
C LYS A 24 2.81 21.65 3.08
N TRP A 25 3.26 21.09 4.22
CA TRP A 25 4.50 20.33 4.24
C TRP A 25 4.42 19.14 3.27
N PHE A 26 3.35 18.36 3.28
CA PHE A 26 3.15 17.22 2.38
C PHE A 26 3.17 17.65 0.90
N GLN A 27 2.46 18.73 0.55
CA GLN A 27 2.51 19.31 -0.81
C GLN A 27 3.92 19.73 -1.23
N SER A 28 4.79 20.12 -0.29
CA SER A 28 6.17 20.48 -0.58
C SER A 28 7.06 19.30 -0.95
N LEU A 29 6.66 18.06 -0.61
CA LEU A 29 7.43 16.85 -0.92
C LEU A 29 7.43 16.51 -2.41
N LYS A 30 6.36 16.82 -3.13
CA LYS A 30 6.21 16.73 -4.60
C LYS A 30 6.26 15.31 -5.19
N PHE A 31 7.20 14.46 -4.77
CA PHE A 31 7.45 13.14 -5.35
C PHE A 31 7.77 12.11 -4.28
N GLY A 32 7.05 10.99 -4.32
CA GLY A 32 7.27 9.81 -3.50
C GLY A 32 7.26 8.52 -4.31
N ILE A 33 7.65 7.45 -3.65
CA ILE A 33 7.63 6.09 -4.21
C ILE A 33 6.74 5.21 -3.34
N ILE A 34 5.83 4.45 -3.96
CA ILE A 34 5.07 3.39 -3.29
C ILE A 34 5.56 2.03 -3.75
N LEU A 35 5.76 1.16 -2.77
CA LEU A 35 6.27 -0.19 -2.96
C LEU A 35 5.15 -1.20 -2.79
N HIS A 36 4.80 -1.91 -3.88
CA HIS A 36 3.91 -3.07 -3.81
C HIS A 36 4.73 -4.35 -3.75
N TRP A 37 4.92 -4.85 -2.54
CA TRP A 37 5.76 -6.02 -2.29
C TRP A 37 5.21 -6.90 -1.17
N GLY A 38 5.14 -8.19 -1.44
CA GLY A 38 4.62 -9.20 -0.53
C GLY A 38 4.67 -10.58 -1.17
N VAL A 39 3.98 -11.55 -0.61
CA VAL A 39 3.94 -12.93 -1.11
C VAL A 39 3.42 -13.02 -2.55
N TYR A 40 2.57 -12.10 -2.98
CA TYR A 40 2.07 -12.03 -4.37
C TYR A 40 3.15 -11.78 -5.40
N SER A 41 4.35 -11.34 -5.01
CA SER A 41 5.48 -11.15 -5.93
C SER A 41 6.02 -12.46 -6.52
N PHE A 42 5.62 -13.62 -5.98
CA PHE A 42 5.98 -14.93 -6.56
C PHE A 42 5.21 -15.27 -7.83
N TRP A 43 4.00 -14.76 -7.97
CA TRP A 43 3.10 -15.18 -9.04
C TRP A 43 2.92 -14.07 -10.07
N ASP A 44 2.58 -14.46 -11.27
CA ASP A 44 2.34 -13.58 -12.43
C ASP A 44 0.92 -12.97 -12.47
N CYS A 45 0.19 -13.04 -11.36
CA CYS A 45 -1.14 -12.47 -11.23
C CYS A 45 -1.15 -11.12 -10.53
N CYS A 46 -2.27 -10.39 -10.64
CA CYS A 46 -2.44 -9.06 -10.08
C CYS A 46 -2.54 -9.13 -8.55
N GLU A 47 -1.55 -8.66 -7.82
CA GLU A 47 -1.41 -8.63 -6.35
C GLU A 47 -2.25 -9.72 -5.64
N SER A 48 -3.04 -9.34 -4.63
CA SER A 48 -3.93 -10.25 -3.90
C SER A 48 -5.33 -10.42 -4.53
N TRP A 49 -5.67 -9.65 -5.58
CA TRP A 49 -7.00 -9.64 -6.19
C TRP A 49 -7.51 -11.00 -6.66
N PRO A 50 -6.68 -11.92 -7.18
CA PRO A 50 -7.13 -13.24 -7.61
C PRO A 50 -7.72 -14.11 -6.49
N LEU A 51 -7.53 -13.75 -5.22
CA LEU A 51 -8.16 -14.42 -4.09
C LEU A 51 -9.69 -14.23 -4.06
N VAL A 52 -10.20 -13.17 -4.71
CA VAL A 52 -11.63 -12.82 -4.68
C VAL A 52 -12.35 -13.45 -5.85
N PRO A 53 -13.36 -14.28 -5.64
CA PRO A 53 -14.10 -14.94 -6.71
C PRO A 53 -14.67 -13.96 -7.75
N ASP A 54 -15.17 -12.82 -7.31
CA ASP A 54 -15.83 -11.83 -8.18
C ASP A 54 -14.84 -10.95 -8.97
N CYS A 55 -13.54 -11.13 -8.76
CA CYS A 55 -12.50 -10.38 -9.47
C CYS A 55 -11.93 -11.18 -10.66
N ASP A 56 -12.78 -11.65 -11.56
CA ASP A 56 -12.38 -12.46 -12.73
C ASP A 56 -11.36 -11.74 -13.61
N TRP A 57 -11.39 -10.42 -13.66
CA TRP A 57 -10.43 -9.60 -14.40
C TRP A 57 -8.97 -9.83 -13.95
N SER A 58 -8.76 -10.28 -12.72
CA SER A 58 -7.44 -10.59 -12.14
C SER A 58 -6.96 -12.02 -12.44
N ARG A 59 -7.83 -12.88 -12.97
CA ARG A 59 -7.58 -14.30 -13.30
C ARG A 59 -7.84 -14.55 -14.79
N ARG A 60 -6.92 -14.07 -15.62
CA ARG A 60 -7.02 -14.22 -17.07
C ARG A 60 -6.40 -15.55 -17.52
N ASP A 61 -6.81 -16.02 -18.69
CA ASP A 61 -6.39 -17.31 -19.23
C ASP A 61 -4.89 -17.39 -19.54
N GLU A 62 -4.26 -16.27 -19.85
CA GLU A 62 -2.82 -16.16 -20.07
C GLU A 62 -1.98 -16.20 -18.79
N ILE A 63 -2.61 -16.07 -17.61
CA ILE A 63 -1.90 -16.08 -16.32
C ILE A 63 -1.54 -17.52 -15.93
N ARG A 64 -0.25 -17.81 -15.92
CA ARG A 64 0.28 -19.15 -15.70
C ARG A 64 -0.12 -19.71 -14.32
N CYS A 65 0.04 -18.95 -13.27
CA CYS A 65 -0.28 -19.41 -11.90
C CYS A 65 -1.75 -19.79 -11.73
N TRP A 66 -2.65 -19.22 -12.55
CA TRP A 66 -4.06 -19.56 -12.60
C TRP A 66 -4.33 -20.83 -13.41
N THR A 67 -3.74 -20.92 -14.60
CA THR A 67 -3.93 -22.08 -15.50
C THR A 67 -3.29 -23.35 -14.97
N GLU A 68 -2.15 -23.27 -14.28
CA GLU A 68 -1.50 -24.41 -13.62
C GLU A 68 -2.36 -25.01 -12.50
N ARG A 69 -3.35 -24.27 -12.01
CA ARG A 69 -4.33 -24.72 -11.00
C ARG A 69 -5.70 -25.04 -11.60
N ASN A 70 -5.71 -25.38 -12.90
CA ASN A 70 -6.92 -25.75 -13.65
C ASN A 70 -8.04 -24.69 -13.57
N LYS A 71 -7.71 -23.43 -13.31
CA LYS A 71 -8.65 -22.33 -13.09
C LYS A 71 -9.63 -22.59 -11.93
N ASP A 72 -9.17 -23.33 -10.93
CA ASP A 72 -9.91 -23.66 -9.73
C ASP A 72 -9.57 -22.66 -8.62
N ILE A 73 -10.58 -21.94 -8.13
CA ILE A 73 -10.40 -20.87 -7.14
C ILE A 73 -9.99 -21.42 -5.76
N ASP A 74 -10.51 -22.56 -5.36
CA ASP A 74 -10.20 -23.16 -4.05
C ASP A 74 -8.74 -23.65 -4.03
N TRP A 75 -8.31 -24.24 -5.14
CA TRP A 75 -6.92 -24.64 -5.30
C TRP A 75 -6.00 -23.42 -5.31
N PHE A 76 -6.38 -22.37 -6.05
CA PHE A 76 -5.61 -21.13 -6.10
C PHE A 76 -5.47 -20.50 -4.71
N GLN A 77 -6.57 -20.32 -3.99
CA GLN A 77 -6.57 -19.70 -2.65
C GLN A 77 -5.72 -20.50 -1.66
N ARG A 78 -5.86 -21.83 -1.68
CA ARG A 78 -5.08 -22.71 -0.81
C ARG A 78 -3.57 -22.56 -1.04
N ASP A 79 -3.16 -22.56 -2.30
CA ASP A 79 -1.75 -22.46 -2.66
C ASP A 79 -1.20 -21.04 -2.41
N TYR A 80 -2.00 -20.00 -2.69
CA TYR A 80 -1.64 -18.63 -2.39
C TYR A 80 -1.35 -18.42 -0.89
N ARG A 81 -2.23 -18.92 -0.02
CA ARG A 81 -2.06 -18.83 1.44
C ARG A 81 -0.83 -19.55 1.98
N ASN A 82 -0.21 -20.41 1.18
CA ASN A 82 1.03 -21.09 1.51
C ASN A 82 2.29 -20.42 0.89
N LEU A 83 2.16 -19.33 0.13
CA LEU A 83 3.30 -18.67 -0.50
C LEU A 83 4.32 -18.12 0.53
N HIS A 84 3.87 -17.69 1.70
CA HIS A 84 4.74 -17.21 2.76
C HIS A 84 5.77 -18.27 3.20
N LYS A 85 5.47 -19.57 3.06
CA LYS A 85 6.39 -20.68 3.35
C LYS A 85 7.57 -20.78 2.38
N GLN A 86 7.53 -20.03 1.30
CA GLN A 86 8.57 -19.94 0.29
C GLN A 86 9.20 -18.53 0.25
N PHE A 87 8.61 -17.55 0.96
CA PHE A 87 9.03 -16.17 0.89
C PHE A 87 10.33 -15.94 1.67
N ASN A 88 11.44 -15.88 0.93
CA ASN A 88 12.79 -15.73 1.48
C ASN A 88 13.58 -14.67 0.70
N PRO A 89 13.27 -13.39 0.86
CA PRO A 89 13.86 -12.30 0.08
C PRO A 89 15.27 -11.93 0.56
N THR A 90 16.23 -12.83 0.42
CA THR A 90 17.61 -12.64 0.89
C THR A 90 18.37 -11.53 0.17
N GLY A 91 17.88 -11.04 -0.96
CA GLY A 91 18.41 -9.89 -1.69
C GLY A 91 17.91 -8.53 -1.16
N PHE A 92 17.05 -8.52 -0.14
CA PHE A 92 16.57 -7.28 0.45
C PHE A 92 17.70 -6.52 1.17
N ASP A 93 18.00 -5.33 0.65
CA ASP A 93 18.95 -4.39 1.25
C ASP A 93 18.23 -3.04 1.45
N PRO A 94 17.80 -2.71 2.68
CA PRO A 94 17.04 -1.51 2.96
C PRO A 94 17.82 -0.21 2.73
N ASP A 95 19.16 -0.23 2.91
CA ASP A 95 20.00 0.95 2.68
C ASP A 95 20.19 1.20 1.17
N GLN A 96 20.37 0.14 0.39
CA GLN A 96 20.43 0.25 -1.07
C GLN A 96 19.10 0.81 -1.63
N TRP A 97 17.96 0.34 -1.13
CA TRP A 97 16.65 0.83 -1.54
C TRP A 97 16.49 2.31 -1.21
N ALA A 98 16.74 2.69 0.04
CA ALA A 98 16.60 4.08 0.48
C ALA A 98 17.49 5.04 -0.32
N ASN A 99 18.75 4.65 -0.58
CA ASN A 99 19.69 5.43 -1.38
C ASN A 99 19.20 5.59 -2.83
N LEU A 100 18.70 4.52 -3.46
CA LEU A 100 18.13 4.57 -4.80
C LEU A 100 16.95 5.55 -4.88
N PHE A 101 16.07 5.57 -3.88
CA PHE A 101 14.93 6.48 -3.85
C PHE A 101 15.35 7.94 -3.69
N VAL A 102 16.37 8.21 -2.87
CA VAL A 102 16.96 9.55 -2.77
C VAL A 102 17.59 9.97 -4.10
N GLU A 103 18.33 9.07 -4.74
CA GLU A 103 18.94 9.36 -6.04
C GLU A 103 17.91 9.63 -7.14
N ALA A 104 16.75 8.93 -7.11
CA ALA A 104 15.61 9.22 -7.96
C ALA A 104 14.96 10.58 -7.68
N GLY A 105 15.28 11.22 -6.55
CA GLY A 105 14.75 12.51 -6.12
C GLY A 105 13.44 12.42 -5.34
N ALA A 106 13.06 11.23 -4.85
CA ALA A 106 11.93 11.06 -3.97
C ALA A 106 12.16 11.76 -2.62
N LYS A 107 11.08 12.14 -1.95
CA LYS A 107 11.07 12.78 -0.63
C LYS A 107 10.35 11.96 0.42
N TYR A 108 9.59 10.96 0.03
CA TYR A 108 8.91 10.03 0.92
C TYR A 108 8.72 8.67 0.26
N VAL A 109 8.55 7.67 1.10
CA VAL A 109 8.29 6.29 0.68
C VAL A 109 7.02 5.80 1.35
N CYS A 110 6.12 5.22 0.56
CA CYS A 110 4.92 4.53 0.99
C CYS A 110 5.14 3.02 0.83
N PHE A 111 5.08 2.27 1.91
CA PHE A 111 5.33 0.83 1.87
C PHE A 111 4.06 0.03 2.19
N THR A 112 3.75 -0.98 1.36
CA THR A 112 2.65 -1.92 1.61
C THR A 112 2.98 -2.82 2.80
N THR A 113 2.76 -2.32 4.00
CA THR A 113 2.98 -3.11 5.22
C THR A 113 2.05 -4.32 5.29
N LYS A 114 0.82 -4.17 4.78
CA LYS A 114 -0.15 -5.25 4.59
C LYS A 114 -1.05 -4.92 3.39
N HIS A 115 -1.08 -5.79 2.37
CA HIS A 115 -2.08 -5.73 1.29
C HIS A 115 -3.36 -6.48 1.70
N HIS A 116 -4.36 -6.58 0.83
CA HIS A 116 -5.66 -7.19 1.14
C HIS A 116 -5.57 -8.68 1.50
N ASP A 117 -4.49 -9.38 1.13
CA ASP A 117 -4.25 -10.78 1.48
C ASP A 117 -3.94 -11.02 2.96
N GLY A 118 -3.73 -9.95 3.73
CA GLY A 118 -3.47 -10.01 5.16
C GLY A 118 -2.03 -10.39 5.53
N PHE A 119 -1.12 -10.63 4.56
CA PHE A 119 0.26 -10.92 4.89
C PHE A 119 0.98 -9.69 5.45
N CYS A 120 1.47 -9.82 6.69
CA CYS A 120 2.09 -8.71 7.41
C CYS A 120 3.59 -8.66 7.16
N MET A 121 4.08 -7.56 6.58
CA MET A 121 5.49 -7.31 6.31
C MET A 121 6.23 -6.70 7.52
N TRP A 122 5.69 -6.87 8.73
CA TRP A 122 6.25 -6.42 10.01
C TRP A 122 6.03 -7.47 11.10
N ASP A 123 6.69 -7.30 12.24
CA ASP A 123 6.58 -8.20 13.39
C ASP A 123 5.33 -7.90 14.22
N THR A 124 4.16 -8.31 13.71
CA THR A 124 2.89 -8.19 14.43
C THR A 124 2.71 -9.30 15.45
N GLU A 125 2.04 -8.98 16.56
CA GLU A 125 1.57 -9.97 17.56
C GLU A 125 0.16 -10.49 17.25
N THR A 126 -0.49 -9.98 16.19
CA THR A 126 -1.91 -10.26 15.94
C THR A 126 -2.14 -11.52 15.11
N THR A 127 -1.16 -11.98 14.35
CA THR A 127 -1.24 -13.15 13.48
C THR A 127 0.14 -13.76 13.24
N ASP A 128 0.19 -15.07 12.96
CA ASP A 128 1.39 -15.76 12.50
C ASP A 128 1.61 -15.65 10.99
N TYR A 129 0.63 -15.10 10.24
CA TYR A 129 0.74 -14.83 8.80
C TYR A 129 1.53 -13.55 8.56
N LYS A 130 2.83 -13.64 8.82
CA LYS A 130 3.76 -12.52 8.80
C LYS A 130 5.16 -12.94 8.35
N ILE A 131 5.95 -11.98 7.87
CA ILE A 131 7.30 -12.24 7.37
C ILE A 131 8.28 -12.69 8.47
N THR A 132 8.03 -12.33 9.72
CA THR A 132 8.80 -12.75 10.90
C THR A 132 8.27 -14.05 11.52
N GLY A 133 7.19 -14.64 10.96
CA GLY A 133 6.61 -15.88 11.44
C GLY A 133 7.49 -17.10 11.16
N GLU A 134 7.47 -18.09 12.05
CA GLU A 134 8.33 -19.29 11.95
C GLU A 134 8.15 -20.08 10.65
N GLU A 135 6.97 -20.02 10.03
CA GLU A 135 6.69 -20.66 8.73
C GLU A 135 7.29 -19.90 7.54
N CYS A 136 7.69 -18.63 7.72
CA CYS A 136 8.33 -17.84 6.67
C CYS A 136 9.86 -18.02 6.75
N PRO A 137 10.54 -18.56 5.73
CA PRO A 137 11.98 -18.82 5.79
C PRO A 137 12.84 -17.59 6.11
N PHE A 138 12.36 -16.40 5.78
CA PHE A 138 13.05 -15.15 6.04
C PHE A 138 13.09 -14.74 7.52
N HIS A 139 12.30 -15.38 8.39
CA HIS A 139 12.20 -15.02 9.82
C HIS A 139 13.53 -15.00 10.58
N THR A 140 14.53 -15.74 10.12
CA THR A 140 15.88 -15.78 10.76
C THR A 140 16.82 -14.69 10.25
N ASN A 141 16.43 -13.92 9.22
CA ASN A 141 17.26 -12.85 8.68
C ASN A 141 17.30 -11.66 9.65
N PRO A 142 18.46 -10.99 9.84
CA PRO A 142 18.55 -9.79 10.67
C PRO A 142 17.56 -8.68 10.28
N ASN A 143 17.16 -8.62 9.00
CA ASN A 143 16.18 -7.67 8.47
C ASN A 143 14.79 -8.32 8.28
N ALA A 144 14.48 -9.38 9.04
CA ALA A 144 13.20 -10.09 8.89
C ALA A 144 11.99 -9.17 9.12
N ASP A 145 12.09 -8.23 10.05
CA ASP A 145 11.12 -7.13 10.14
C ASP A 145 11.45 -6.08 9.07
N VAL A 146 10.97 -6.38 7.85
CA VAL A 146 11.23 -5.57 6.66
C VAL A 146 10.74 -4.14 6.84
N THR A 147 9.56 -3.95 7.44
CA THR A 147 8.99 -2.62 7.68
C THR A 147 9.93 -1.80 8.57
N LYS A 148 10.43 -2.39 9.64
CA LYS A 148 11.38 -1.72 10.55
C LYS A 148 12.67 -1.35 9.82
N ALA A 149 13.30 -2.32 9.18
CA ALA A 149 14.56 -2.13 8.48
C ALA A 149 14.46 -1.04 7.39
N LEU A 150 13.40 -1.10 6.57
CA LEU A 150 13.17 -0.12 5.50
C LEU A 150 12.89 1.29 6.06
N PHE A 151 12.03 1.42 7.05
CA PHE A 151 11.67 2.72 7.62
C PHE A 151 12.85 3.39 8.33
N GLU A 152 13.67 2.61 9.03
CA GLU A 152 14.90 3.13 9.62
C GLU A 152 15.88 3.64 8.56
N SER A 153 16.09 2.88 7.47
CA SER A 153 16.95 3.29 6.37
C SER A 153 16.41 4.54 5.65
N CYS A 154 15.11 4.59 5.36
CA CYS A 154 14.47 5.75 4.76
C CYS A 154 14.67 7.02 5.61
N ARG A 155 14.46 6.94 6.93
CA ARG A 155 14.67 8.09 7.83
C ARG A 155 16.13 8.51 7.89
N ARG A 156 17.08 7.56 7.94
CA ARG A 156 18.52 7.89 7.87
C ARG A 156 18.89 8.62 6.57
N ALA A 157 18.23 8.25 5.47
CA ALA A 157 18.40 8.86 4.17
C ALA A 157 17.62 10.21 3.98
N GLY A 158 16.85 10.64 5.01
CA GLY A 158 16.08 11.89 4.97
C GLY A 158 14.72 11.78 4.26
N LEU A 159 14.22 10.58 4.01
CA LEU A 159 12.90 10.34 3.44
C LEU A 159 11.83 10.32 4.53
N ALA A 160 10.69 10.94 4.27
CA ALA A 160 9.51 10.78 5.09
C ALA A 160 8.89 9.38 4.88
N VAL A 161 8.19 8.89 5.89
CA VAL A 161 7.67 7.52 5.93
C VAL A 161 6.16 7.52 5.87
N SER A 162 5.62 6.74 4.94
CA SER A 162 4.20 6.48 4.76
C SER A 162 3.91 4.99 4.92
N VAL A 163 2.98 4.66 5.80
CA VAL A 163 2.47 3.31 6.00
C VAL A 163 1.26 3.10 5.09
N TYR A 164 1.40 2.29 4.05
CA TYR A 164 0.23 1.72 3.38
C TYR A 164 -0.30 0.56 4.22
N PHE A 165 -1.60 0.58 4.48
CA PHE A 165 -2.28 -0.48 5.21
C PHE A 165 -3.65 -0.75 4.57
N SER A 166 -3.92 -1.99 4.22
CA SER A 166 -5.26 -2.40 3.79
C SER A 166 -6.19 -2.55 4.98
N LYS A 167 -7.34 -1.86 4.94
CA LYS A 167 -8.43 -2.04 5.91
C LYS A 167 -9.13 -3.39 5.75
N ALA A 168 -9.14 -3.96 4.54
CA ALA A 168 -9.59 -5.31 4.28
C ALA A 168 -8.49 -6.34 4.60
N ASP A 169 -8.89 -7.53 5.02
CA ASP A 169 -7.96 -8.62 5.33
C ASP A 169 -8.60 -9.96 4.94
N TRP A 170 -8.22 -10.48 3.79
CA TRP A 170 -8.78 -11.71 3.23
C TRP A 170 -8.17 -13.00 3.81
N HIS A 171 -7.31 -12.87 4.79
CA HIS A 171 -6.79 -13.99 5.57
C HIS A 171 -7.40 -14.03 6.97
N CYS A 172 -7.74 -12.89 7.54
CA CYS A 172 -8.27 -12.79 8.89
C CYS A 172 -9.65 -13.46 8.99
N PRO A 173 -9.81 -14.46 9.87
CA PRO A 173 -11.08 -15.20 9.99
C PRO A 173 -12.22 -14.33 10.55
N TYR A 174 -11.91 -13.17 11.10
CA TYR A 174 -12.90 -12.22 11.62
C TYR A 174 -13.44 -11.27 10.53
N TYR A 175 -12.73 -11.12 9.42
CA TYR A 175 -13.15 -10.33 8.27
C TYR A 175 -13.72 -11.22 7.17
N TRP A 176 -12.96 -12.23 6.77
CA TRP A 176 -13.26 -13.09 5.63
C TRP A 176 -13.95 -14.37 6.09
N SER A 177 -15.12 -14.66 5.53
CA SER A 177 -15.78 -15.96 5.73
C SER A 177 -14.96 -17.08 5.07
N PRO A 178 -15.01 -18.33 5.60
CA PRO A 178 -14.46 -19.50 4.92
C PRO A 178 -15.04 -19.73 3.53
N GLU A 179 -16.27 -19.25 3.28
CA GLU A 179 -16.86 -19.25 1.95
C GLU A 179 -16.44 -17.99 1.18
N PRO A 180 -16.03 -18.13 -0.08
CA PRO A 180 -15.66 -16.99 -0.91
C PRO A 180 -16.80 -15.96 -0.95
N ARG A 181 -16.47 -14.71 -0.67
CA ARG A 181 -17.43 -13.60 -0.67
C ARG A 181 -16.95 -12.49 -1.56
N PRO A 182 -17.87 -11.68 -2.10
CA PRO A 182 -17.50 -10.46 -2.77
C PRO A 182 -16.58 -9.59 -1.92
N MET A 183 -15.72 -8.82 -2.55
CA MET A 183 -14.71 -8.00 -1.90
C MET A 183 -15.29 -7.00 -0.88
N SER A 184 -16.53 -6.53 -1.11
CA SER A 184 -17.24 -5.56 -0.27
C SER A 184 -18.22 -6.16 0.73
N GLN A 185 -18.29 -7.50 0.81
CA GLN A 185 -19.24 -8.16 1.69
C GLN A 185 -18.53 -8.99 2.74
N THR A 186 -18.80 -8.66 4.01
CA THR A 186 -18.48 -9.53 5.13
C THR A 186 -19.79 -10.02 5.74
N ALA A 187 -19.84 -11.28 6.17
CA ALA A 187 -20.99 -11.78 6.91
C ALA A 187 -21.11 -11.14 8.28
N ASN A 188 -19.98 -10.68 8.79
CA ASN A 188 -19.78 -10.47 10.21
C ASN A 188 -20.42 -9.19 10.75
N THR A 189 -20.64 -8.18 9.90
CA THR A 189 -21.25 -6.91 10.35
C THR A 189 -22.73 -7.02 10.67
N VAL A 190 -23.45 -7.94 9.99
CA VAL A 190 -24.91 -8.08 10.10
C VAL A 190 -25.27 -9.35 10.88
N ASP A 191 -24.64 -10.47 10.53
CA ASP A 191 -25.01 -11.79 11.06
C ASP A 191 -24.25 -12.12 12.35
N ASP A 192 -23.04 -11.57 12.53
CA ASP A 192 -22.19 -11.80 13.70
C ASP A 192 -21.41 -10.54 14.08
N PRO A 193 -22.05 -9.59 14.76
CA PRO A 193 -21.40 -8.35 15.18
C PRO A 193 -20.29 -8.57 16.22
N GLU A 194 -20.31 -9.68 16.97
CA GLU A 194 -19.25 -10.00 17.92
C GLU A 194 -17.95 -10.40 17.20
N THR A 195 -18.05 -11.12 16.11
CA THR A 195 -16.89 -11.44 15.26
C THR A 195 -16.38 -10.20 14.54
N TRP A 196 -17.27 -9.31 14.09
CA TRP A 196 -16.85 -8.02 13.54
C TRP A 196 -16.07 -7.18 14.56
N GLU A 197 -16.53 -7.15 15.80
CA GLU A 197 -15.80 -6.49 16.88
C GLU A 197 -14.38 -7.02 17.05
N LYS A 198 -14.18 -8.33 16.94
CA LYS A 198 -12.83 -8.92 16.96
C LYS A 198 -11.97 -8.42 15.81
N PHE A 199 -12.55 -8.23 14.62
CA PHE A 199 -11.84 -7.67 13.48
C PHE A 199 -11.47 -6.20 13.72
N VAL A 200 -12.36 -5.40 14.29
CA VAL A 200 -12.08 -4.00 14.68
C VAL A 200 -10.88 -3.96 15.63
N GLN A 201 -10.92 -4.76 16.71
CA GLN A 201 -9.82 -4.82 17.68
C GLN A 201 -8.51 -5.33 17.07
N TYR A 202 -8.58 -6.32 16.18
CA TYR A 202 -7.44 -6.82 15.43
C TYR A 202 -6.79 -5.71 14.60
N THR A 203 -7.59 -4.97 13.85
CA THR A 203 -7.13 -3.86 13.00
C THR A 203 -6.53 -2.73 13.83
N HIS A 204 -7.20 -2.31 14.92
CA HIS A 204 -6.69 -1.26 15.82
C HIS A 204 -5.36 -1.66 16.48
N ARG A 205 -5.19 -2.92 16.87
CA ARG A 205 -3.92 -3.42 17.40
C ARG A 205 -2.81 -3.33 16.36
N GLN A 206 -3.05 -3.74 15.13
CA GLN A 206 -2.07 -3.63 14.03
C GLN A 206 -1.67 -2.18 13.77
N ILE A 207 -2.63 -1.26 13.70
CA ILE A 207 -2.32 0.18 13.55
C ILE A 207 -1.54 0.70 14.75
N ARG A 208 -1.90 0.31 15.98
CA ARG A 208 -1.16 0.69 17.19
C ARG A 208 0.30 0.21 17.13
N GLU A 209 0.55 -1.03 16.73
CA GLU A 209 1.91 -1.57 16.56
C GLU A 209 2.72 -0.72 15.59
N LEU A 210 2.16 -0.45 14.40
CA LEU A 210 2.82 0.35 13.37
C LEU A 210 3.09 1.79 13.81
N MET A 211 2.19 2.40 14.61
CA MET A 211 2.35 3.76 15.14
C MET A 211 3.27 3.82 16.37
N THR A 212 3.59 2.69 17.01
CA THR A 212 4.38 2.68 18.27
C THR A 212 5.81 2.17 18.04
N ASN A 213 5.96 1.08 17.27
CA ASN A 213 7.21 0.29 17.25
C ASN A 213 8.15 0.66 16.10
N TYR A 214 7.69 1.46 15.14
CA TYR A 214 8.37 1.70 13.86
C TYR A 214 8.93 3.12 13.71
N GLY A 215 9.07 3.85 14.83
CA GLY A 215 9.58 5.22 14.88
C GLY A 215 8.58 6.22 14.30
N LYS A 216 9.08 7.34 13.78
CA LYS A 216 8.20 8.37 13.22
C LYS A 216 7.54 7.90 11.94
N VAL A 217 6.20 7.97 11.91
CA VAL A 217 5.35 7.80 10.73
C VAL A 217 4.72 9.15 10.39
N ASP A 218 4.86 9.57 9.14
CA ASP A 218 4.36 10.88 8.68
C ASP A 218 2.97 10.77 8.05
N ILE A 219 2.69 9.64 7.39
CA ILE A 219 1.47 9.41 6.62
C ILE A 219 0.94 8.00 6.91
N LEU A 220 -0.35 7.91 7.21
CA LEU A 220 -1.10 6.65 7.25
C LEU A 220 -1.97 6.57 6.00
N TRP A 221 -1.61 5.70 5.07
CA TRP A 221 -2.26 5.51 3.78
C TRP A 221 -3.16 4.27 3.84
N LEU A 222 -4.45 4.47 4.07
CA LEU A 222 -5.44 3.41 4.26
C LEU A 222 -6.12 3.07 2.95
N ASP A 223 -5.90 1.86 2.47
CA ASP A 223 -6.56 1.32 1.28
C ASP A 223 -7.81 0.50 1.63
N ALA A 224 -8.48 -0.05 0.62
CA ALA A 224 -9.77 -0.72 0.71
C ALA A 224 -10.92 0.26 1.05
N GLY A 225 -11.19 1.18 0.12
CA GLY A 225 -12.25 2.19 0.26
C GLY A 225 -13.67 1.63 0.43
N TRP A 226 -13.88 0.35 0.11
CA TRP A 226 -15.14 -0.35 0.35
C TRP A 226 -15.39 -0.70 1.83
N VAL A 227 -14.34 -0.71 2.68
CA VAL A 227 -14.46 -0.92 4.12
C VAL A 227 -14.94 0.36 4.77
N ARG A 228 -16.27 0.57 4.73
CA ARG A 228 -16.98 1.77 5.19
C ARG A 228 -18.46 1.47 5.47
N GLY A 229 -19.17 2.39 6.07
CA GLY A 229 -20.60 2.27 6.32
C GLY A 229 -20.93 1.12 7.27
N LYS A 230 -21.52 0.04 6.78
CA LYS A 230 -21.80 -1.15 7.60
C LYS A 230 -20.54 -1.89 8.02
N GLU A 231 -19.45 -1.74 7.27
CA GLU A 231 -18.12 -2.29 7.56
C GLU A 231 -17.23 -1.25 8.26
N ASP A 232 -17.83 -0.40 9.09
CA ASP A 232 -17.06 0.57 9.88
C ASP A 232 -16.17 -0.15 10.90
N ILE A 233 -14.87 0.15 10.78
CA ILE A 233 -13.83 -0.31 11.71
C ILE A 233 -13.58 0.70 12.84
N ARG A 234 -14.55 1.56 13.14
CA ARG A 234 -14.43 2.68 14.08
C ARG A 234 -13.26 3.61 13.73
N MET A 235 -13.33 4.13 12.50
CA MET A 235 -12.29 5.00 11.94
C MET A 235 -11.94 6.16 12.89
N ALA A 236 -12.94 6.81 13.51
CA ALA A 236 -12.71 7.92 14.42
C ALA A 236 -11.81 7.54 15.61
N GLU A 237 -12.09 6.40 16.26
CA GLU A 237 -11.28 5.92 17.38
C GLU A 237 -9.87 5.51 16.92
N MET A 238 -9.76 4.84 15.78
CA MET A 238 -8.48 4.40 15.24
C MET A 238 -7.59 5.58 14.84
N VAL A 239 -8.14 6.58 14.15
CA VAL A 239 -7.38 7.78 13.74
C VAL A 239 -7.01 8.63 14.94
N ALA A 240 -7.92 8.78 15.92
CA ALA A 240 -7.60 9.50 17.16
C ALA A 240 -6.42 8.84 17.89
N MET A 241 -6.46 7.53 18.08
CA MET A 241 -5.36 6.75 18.64
C MET A 241 -4.06 6.90 17.85
N ALA A 242 -4.13 6.80 16.52
CA ALA A 242 -2.95 6.92 15.67
C ALA A 242 -2.31 8.32 15.76
N ARG A 243 -3.12 9.39 15.81
CA ARG A 243 -2.66 10.78 15.97
C ARG A 243 -2.13 11.09 17.37
N GLU A 244 -2.66 10.43 18.40
CA GLU A 244 -2.10 10.52 19.76
C GLU A 244 -0.67 9.93 19.80
N LEU A 245 -0.46 8.79 19.16
CA LEU A 245 0.84 8.11 19.10
C LEU A 245 1.82 8.80 18.14
N GLN A 246 1.31 9.41 17.07
CA GLN A 246 2.09 10.11 16.05
C GLN A 246 1.55 11.53 15.83
N PRO A 247 1.93 12.49 16.68
CA PRO A 247 1.49 13.89 16.51
C PRO A 247 1.87 14.45 15.13
N GLY A 248 0.88 15.01 14.43
CA GLY A 248 1.04 15.53 13.07
C GLY A 248 0.94 14.48 11.97
N LEU A 249 0.46 13.26 12.27
CA LEU A 249 0.13 12.25 11.30
C LEU A 249 -0.97 12.74 10.35
N ILE A 250 -0.73 12.66 9.04
CA ILE A 250 -1.78 12.83 8.03
C ILE A 250 -2.30 11.47 7.58
N VAL A 251 -3.58 11.41 7.24
CA VAL A 251 -4.28 10.17 6.90
C VAL A 251 -4.90 10.29 5.52
N ALA A 252 -4.74 9.28 4.70
CA ALA A 252 -5.52 9.06 3.50
C ALA A 252 -6.49 7.90 3.74
N ASN A 253 -7.75 8.19 4.06
CA ASN A 253 -8.82 7.18 4.04
C ASN A 253 -9.36 7.05 2.62
N ARG A 254 -8.58 6.46 1.78
CA ARG A 254 -8.63 6.48 0.34
C ARG A 254 -9.99 6.08 -0.22
N ALA A 255 -10.52 6.92 -1.12
CA ALA A 255 -11.76 6.71 -1.86
C ALA A 255 -13.02 6.58 -0.97
N VAL A 256 -13.00 7.12 0.23
CA VAL A 256 -14.17 7.13 1.13
C VAL A 256 -14.87 8.48 1.14
N GLY A 257 -14.12 9.58 1.05
CA GLY A 257 -14.66 10.95 1.03
C GLY A 257 -15.21 11.39 2.41
N ASP A 258 -14.61 10.89 3.48
CA ASP A 258 -14.96 11.24 4.85
C ASP A 258 -13.96 12.24 5.46
N GLU A 259 -14.20 12.60 6.72
CA GLU A 259 -13.35 13.52 7.48
C GLU A 259 -11.91 13.01 7.76
N PHE A 260 -11.65 11.73 7.48
CA PHE A 260 -10.35 11.07 7.64
C PHE A 260 -9.58 10.96 6.32
N GLU A 261 -10.11 11.46 5.23
CA GLU A 261 -9.40 11.64 3.96
C GLU A 261 -8.75 13.04 3.95
N ASP A 262 -7.60 13.19 4.62
CA ASP A 262 -6.90 14.48 4.71
C ASP A 262 -6.46 15.01 3.35
N PHE A 263 -6.17 14.12 2.41
CA PHE A 263 -5.83 14.40 1.03
C PHE A 263 -6.40 13.33 0.09
N VAL A 264 -6.72 13.73 -1.13
CA VAL A 264 -7.33 12.86 -2.15
C VAL A 264 -6.25 12.11 -2.92
N THR A 265 -6.52 10.87 -3.31
CA THR A 265 -5.55 9.99 -3.97
C THR A 265 -6.05 9.46 -5.32
N PRO A 266 -6.10 10.28 -6.39
CA PRO A 266 -6.41 9.80 -7.74
C PRO A 266 -5.51 8.65 -8.14
N GLU A 267 -6.12 7.53 -8.57
CA GLU A 267 -5.38 6.33 -8.96
C GLU A 267 -5.30 6.19 -10.46
N ARG A 268 -4.07 5.98 -10.98
CA ARG A 268 -3.78 5.82 -12.42
C ARG A 268 -4.21 7.00 -13.28
N GLU A 269 -4.43 8.15 -12.65
CA GLU A 269 -4.90 9.36 -13.28
C GLU A 269 -4.23 10.58 -12.66
N ILE A 270 -3.92 11.59 -13.47
CA ILE A 270 -3.53 12.92 -13.03
C ILE A 270 -4.67 13.83 -13.40
N PRO A 271 -5.38 14.44 -12.44
CA PRO A 271 -6.49 15.33 -12.71
C PRO A 271 -6.14 16.43 -13.73
N ASP A 272 -7.04 16.73 -14.66
CA ASP A 272 -6.80 17.74 -15.69
C ASP A 272 -6.67 19.16 -15.12
N ASP A 273 -7.40 19.43 -14.03
CA ASP A 273 -7.38 20.69 -13.31
C ASP A 273 -6.85 20.51 -11.88
N GLN A 274 -6.47 21.62 -11.24
CA GLN A 274 -6.16 21.64 -9.83
C GLN A 274 -7.41 21.30 -9.02
N LEU A 275 -7.31 20.28 -8.18
CA LEU A 275 -8.38 19.95 -7.24
C LEU A 275 -8.46 20.98 -6.10
N PRO A 276 -9.66 21.19 -5.51
CA PRO A 276 -9.80 22.07 -4.36
C PRO A 276 -9.07 21.59 -3.12
N ASP A 277 -8.91 20.28 -2.98
CA ASP A 277 -8.20 19.63 -1.88
C ASP A 277 -6.73 19.34 -2.22
N VAL A 278 -5.92 19.08 -1.20
CA VAL A 278 -4.60 18.51 -1.37
C VAL A 278 -4.74 17.11 -1.96
N TRP A 279 -3.92 16.77 -2.93
CA TRP A 279 -4.02 15.48 -3.61
C TRP A 279 -2.66 14.89 -3.99
N GLU A 280 -2.67 13.58 -4.20
CA GLU A 280 -1.53 12.78 -4.60
C GLU A 280 -1.97 11.81 -5.69
N ALA A 281 -1.49 11.99 -6.92
CA ALA A 281 -1.70 11.00 -7.97
C ALA A 281 -0.80 9.79 -7.75
N CYS A 282 -1.38 8.59 -7.68
CA CYS A 282 -0.61 7.36 -7.56
C CYS A 282 -0.70 6.54 -8.87
N LEU A 283 0.46 6.38 -9.52
CA LEU A 283 0.57 5.68 -10.80
C LEU A 283 1.71 4.66 -10.78
N PRO A 284 1.49 3.43 -11.28
CA PRO A 284 2.58 2.46 -11.39
C PRO A 284 3.55 2.80 -12.52
N LEU A 285 4.78 2.34 -12.40
CA LEU A 285 5.81 2.44 -13.43
C LEU A 285 5.46 1.58 -14.66
N GLY A 286 4.88 0.41 -14.44
CA GLY A 286 4.36 -0.51 -15.45
C GLY A 286 2.82 -0.58 -15.45
N PRO A 287 2.23 -1.56 -16.12
CA PRO A 287 0.79 -1.83 -16.08
C PRO A 287 0.28 -2.28 -14.71
N ASP A 288 1.10 -3.02 -13.97
CA ASP A 288 0.78 -3.59 -12.65
C ASP A 288 1.54 -2.86 -11.54
N TRP A 289 1.03 -2.92 -10.30
CA TRP A 289 1.66 -2.31 -9.14
C TRP A 289 2.87 -3.11 -8.65
N LYS A 290 2.76 -4.45 -8.70
CA LYS A 290 3.82 -5.37 -8.33
C LYS A 290 4.77 -5.64 -9.49
N TYR A 291 5.88 -6.32 -9.19
CA TYR A 291 6.78 -6.84 -10.22
C TYR A 291 6.08 -7.86 -11.13
N VAL A 292 6.21 -7.63 -12.43
CA VAL A 292 5.87 -8.60 -13.48
C VAL A 292 7.06 -8.69 -14.45
N GLU A 293 7.51 -9.91 -14.71
CA GLU A 293 8.65 -10.13 -15.58
C GLU A 293 8.35 -9.65 -17.02
N ASN A 294 9.29 -8.92 -17.61
CA ASN A 294 9.20 -8.40 -18.98
C ASN A 294 8.00 -7.48 -19.30
N GLN A 295 7.33 -6.94 -18.29
CA GLN A 295 6.27 -5.97 -18.55
C GLN A 295 6.81 -4.70 -19.23
N PRO A 296 6.00 -4.01 -20.05
CA PRO A 296 6.37 -2.71 -20.58
C PRO A 296 6.42 -1.67 -19.45
N LEU A 297 7.52 -0.92 -19.38
CA LEU A 297 7.69 0.14 -18.40
C LEU A 297 7.66 1.50 -19.10
N LYS A 298 7.18 2.52 -18.39
CA LYS A 298 7.33 3.91 -18.81
C LYS A 298 8.81 4.27 -18.86
N SER A 299 9.18 5.13 -19.80
CA SER A 299 10.52 5.73 -19.80
C SER A 299 10.66 6.75 -18.67
N ALA A 300 11.90 7.02 -18.25
CA ALA A 300 12.17 8.05 -17.24
C ALA A 300 11.61 9.43 -17.66
N ALA A 301 11.70 9.78 -18.96
CA ALA A 301 11.16 11.03 -19.47
C ALA A 301 9.64 11.14 -19.32
N GLN A 302 8.89 10.03 -19.58
CA GLN A 302 7.45 10.00 -19.38
C GLN A 302 7.09 10.17 -17.89
N VAL A 303 7.81 9.50 -16.99
CA VAL A 303 7.57 9.64 -15.54
C VAL A 303 7.88 11.06 -15.06
N VAL A 304 8.98 11.68 -15.55
CA VAL A 304 9.31 13.08 -15.22
C VAL A 304 8.21 14.02 -15.68
N GLU A 305 7.68 13.84 -16.89
CA GLU A 305 6.56 14.64 -17.40
C GLU A 305 5.29 14.47 -16.54
N GLU A 306 4.98 13.24 -16.10
CA GLU A 306 3.87 12.97 -15.19
C GLU A 306 4.07 13.67 -13.83
N ILE A 307 5.27 13.56 -13.24
CA ILE A 307 5.62 14.25 -11.98
C ILE A 307 5.45 15.76 -12.11
N GLU A 308 6.00 16.35 -13.17
CA GLU A 308 5.93 17.79 -13.41
C GLU A 308 4.49 18.24 -13.66
N THR A 309 3.71 17.44 -14.37
CA THR A 309 2.30 17.73 -14.64
C THR A 309 1.49 17.72 -13.35
N ALA A 310 1.63 16.70 -12.50
CA ALA A 310 0.98 16.65 -11.20
C ALA A 310 1.40 17.86 -10.34
N ASN A 311 2.69 18.17 -10.29
CA ASN A 311 3.21 19.27 -9.48
C ASN A 311 2.74 20.65 -9.96
N ARG A 312 2.67 20.90 -11.28
CA ARG A 312 2.11 22.13 -11.85
C ARG A 312 0.64 22.32 -11.52
N ARG A 313 -0.11 21.21 -11.41
CA ARG A 313 -1.53 21.19 -11.04
C ARG A 313 -1.76 21.16 -9.53
N GLY A 314 -0.70 21.34 -8.71
CA GLY A 314 -0.79 21.47 -7.26
C GLY A 314 -0.76 20.17 -6.47
N GLY A 315 -0.64 19.01 -7.13
CA GLY A 315 -0.58 17.70 -6.49
C GLY A 315 0.82 17.16 -6.26
N ASN A 316 0.90 16.10 -5.48
CA ASN A 316 2.07 15.24 -5.39
C ASN A 316 1.94 14.07 -6.38
N PHE A 317 3.07 13.44 -6.68
CA PHE A 317 3.12 12.24 -7.50
C PHE A 317 3.75 11.09 -6.72
N LEU A 318 3.05 9.96 -6.66
CA LEU A 318 3.48 8.74 -5.99
C LEU A 318 3.69 7.65 -7.04
N LEU A 319 4.96 7.32 -7.33
CA LEU A 319 5.34 6.32 -8.32
C LEU A 319 5.32 4.92 -7.71
N GLY A 320 4.51 4.03 -8.30
CA GLY A 320 4.47 2.63 -7.90
C GLY A 320 5.57 1.80 -8.56
N ILE A 321 6.34 1.07 -7.75
CA ILE A 321 7.30 0.06 -8.20
C ILE A 321 7.08 -1.25 -7.46
N GLY A 322 7.42 -2.36 -8.09
CA GLY A 322 7.31 -3.71 -7.52
C GLY A 322 8.66 -4.39 -7.37
N PRO A 323 9.19 -4.52 -6.15
CA PRO A 323 10.35 -5.38 -5.92
C PRO A 323 10.07 -6.84 -6.27
N LYS A 324 11.11 -7.57 -6.66
CA LYS A 324 11.04 -9.02 -6.92
C LYS A 324 10.82 -9.80 -5.64
N TYR A 325 10.37 -11.05 -5.80
CA TYR A 325 10.17 -11.96 -4.67
C TYR A 325 11.46 -12.25 -3.88
N ASP A 326 12.64 -12.10 -4.52
CA ASP A 326 13.94 -12.30 -3.89
C ASP A 326 14.42 -11.07 -3.06
N GLY A 327 13.67 -9.97 -3.07
CA GLY A 327 13.98 -8.75 -2.35
C GLY A 327 14.85 -7.76 -3.13
N THR A 328 15.09 -7.99 -4.40
CA THR A 328 15.82 -7.01 -5.25
C THR A 328 14.85 -6.09 -5.98
N ILE A 329 15.25 -4.83 -6.19
CA ILE A 329 14.58 -3.97 -7.16
C ILE A 329 15.07 -4.36 -8.57
N PRO A 330 14.17 -4.56 -9.55
CA PRO A 330 14.57 -4.95 -10.90
C PRO A 330 15.58 -3.97 -11.51
N ASP A 331 16.57 -4.49 -12.26
CA ASP A 331 17.62 -3.66 -12.87
C ASP A 331 17.03 -2.54 -13.76
N ARG A 332 15.99 -2.87 -14.56
CA ARG A 332 15.31 -1.89 -15.41
C ARG A 332 14.62 -0.79 -14.61
N ASP A 333 13.99 -1.13 -13.48
CA ASP A 333 13.37 -0.15 -12.59
C ASP A 333 14.44 0.74 -11.97
N THR A 334 15.56 0.14 -11.55
CA THR A 334 16.74 0.84 -11.00
C THR A 334 17.29 1.85 -12.02
N GLU A 335 17.52 1.44 -13.25
CA GLU A 335 18.00 2.31 -14.33
C GLU A 335 17.04 3.49 -14.58
N ILE A 336 15.74 3.23 -14.62
CA ILE A 336 14.72 4.27 -14.81
C ILE A 336 14.70 5.24 -13.63
N LEU A 337 14.77 4.76 -12.39
CA LEU A 337 14.77 5.60 -11.19
C LEU A 337 16.01 6.52 -11.16
N LEU A 338 17.19 6.01 -11.46
CA LEU A 338 18.41 6.80 -11.55
C LEU A 338 18.33 7.87 -12.64
N GLU A 339 17.76 7.52 -13.79
CA GLU A 339 17.58 8.46 -14.90
C GLU A 339 16.53 9.54 -14.58
N ILE A 340 15.44 9.22 -13.86
CA ILE A 340 14.48 10.20 -13.34
C ILE A 340 15.22 11.24 -12.49
N GLY A 341 16.06 10.78 -11.56
CA GLY A 341 16.84 11.66 -10.71
C GLY A 341 17.81 12.54 -11.50
N ARG A 342 18.44 12.00 -12.54
CA ARG A 342 19.32 12.75 -13.43
C ARG A 342 18.57 13.84 -14.19
N LEU A 343 17.44 13.52 -14.78
CA LEU A 343 16.64 14.45 -15.57
C LEU A 343 16.07 15.60 -14.71
N ARG A 344 15.71 15.33 -13.46
CA ARG A 344 15.13 16.34 -12.56
C ARG A 344 16.14 17.24 -11.87
N ARG A 345 17.44 16.91 -11.93
CA ARG A 345 18.53 17.78 -11.42
C ARG A 345 19.06 18.75 -12.47
N ASN A 346 18.80 18.51 -13.76
CA ASN A 346 19.18 19.37 -14.88
C ASN A 346 18.07 20.36 -15.22
#